data_2cd0e8cb3ae625712319ef4d3592e7dd
#
_entry.id   2cd0e8cb3ae625712319ef4d3592e7dd
#
_cell.length_a   1.000
_cell.length_b   1.000
_cell.length_c   1.000
_cell.angle_alpha   90.00
_cell.angle_beta   90.00
_cell.angle_gamma   90.00
#
_symmetry.space_group_name_H-M   'P 1'
#
loop_
_entity.id
_entity.type
_entity.pdbx_description
1 polymer ?
#
loop_
_entity_poly.entity_id
_entity_poly.type
_entity_poly.pdbx_seq_one_letter_code
_entity_poly.pdbx_strand_id
1 'polypeptide(L)'
;ARDLKLLMEDPAATDAQKMATTLNDGVAQHAGQFSNIVKINTLLGFEAEGGLAGNAKASFAALKKRLDQLGPQLKDSDIRVGLGSIKSTELQIAQNPTDKILQQIQIDIGLLNKSIVASSLSDAEKKTVLAMLQSHRSDITQLGRTRITLAKEITRLGEINTYMAPSLDTLINYSGNFSLLARQESKVTQEFVRQILAGGSGGILLLLIFFGLILMGSISKPTRRISEIALELARGNVSAPIPYLGNYDEAGEIASALAIFRENMLQADRLRKDLEIALKQRES
;
A
#
# COMPACT_ATOMS: atom_id res chain seq x y z
N ALA A 1 8.96 -16.12 -50.58
CA ALA A 1 8.14 -17.30 -50.22
C ALA A 1 8.97 -18.51 -49.85
N ARG A 2 10.10 -18.78 -50.62
CA ARG A 2 10.98 -19.95 -50.37
C ARG A 2 11.76 -19.80 -49.07
N ASP A 3 12.24 -18.57 -48.78
CA ASP A 3 13.04 -18.24 -47.59
C ASP A 3 12.20 -18.26 -46.32
N LEU A 4 10.90 -17.88 -46.42
CA LEU A 4 9.96 -17.93 -45.29
C LEU A 4 9.64 -19.39 -44.89
N LYS A 5 9.61 -20.28 -45.89
CA LYS A 5 9.35 -21.72 -45.65
C LYS A 5 10.54 -22.40 -45.00
N LEU A 6 11.78 -22.05 -45.41
CA LEU A 6 13.02 -22.48 -44.77
C LEU A 6 13.16 -22.00 -43.32
N LEU A 7 12.73 -20.76 -43.04
CA LEU A 7 12.69 -20.20 -41.68
C LEU A 7 11.63 -20.92 -40.79
N MET A 8 10.53 -21.35 -41.37
CA MET A 8 9.48 -22.08 -40.61
C MET A 8 9.83 -23.57 -40.37
N GLU A 9 10.77 -24.13 -41.15
CA GLU A 9 11.29 -25.51 -40.99
C GLU A 9 12.53 -25.55 -40.07
N ASP A 10 13.09 -24.38 -39.63
CA ASP A 10 14.18 -24.29 -38.68
C ASP A 10 13.71 -24.69 -37.27
N PRO A 11 14.29 -25.74 -36.65
CA PRO A 11 13.98 -26.09 -35.27
C PRO A 11 14.13 -24.93 -34.28
N ALA A 12 15.12 -24.06 -34.52
CA ALA A 12 15.33 -22.88 -33.68
C ALA A 12 14.21 -21.84 -33.80
N ALA A 13 13.60 -21.68 -35.00
CA ALA A 13 12.43 -20.82 -35.18
C ALA A 13 11.20 -21.38 -34.47
N THR A 14 11.04 -22.71 -34.46
CA THR A 14 9.96 -23.42 -33.74
C THR A 14 10.10 -23.20 -32.23
N ASP A 15 11.31 -23.27 -31.69
CA ASP A 15 11.56 -23.09 -30.28
C ASP A 15 11.36 -21.59 -29.88
N ALA A 16 11.82 -20.65 -30.72
CA ALA A 16 11.54 -19.23 -30.52
C ALA A 16 10.03 -18.92 -30.51
N GLN A 17 9.25 -19.58 -31.36
CA GLN A 17 7.79 -19.43 -31.39
C GLN A 17 7.12 -19.97 -30.12
N LYS A 18 7.58 -21.14 -29.61
CA LYS A 18 7.11 -21.68 -28.33
C LYS A 18 7.41 -20.74 -27.17
N MET A 19 8.64 -20.19 -27.14
CA MET A 19 9.06 -19.24 -26.10
C MET A 19 8.25 -17.95 -26.16
N ALA A 20 8.00 -17.43 -27.37
CA ALA A 20 7.13 -16.25 -27.55
C ALA A 20 5.71 -16.50 -27.05
N THR A 21 5.16 -17.71 -27.30
CA THR A 21 3.85 -18.11 -26.75
C THR A 21 3.89 -18.16 -25.23
N THR A 22 4.91 -18.80 -24.64
CA THR A 22 5.09 -18.87 -23.17
C THR A 22 5.16 -17.50 -22.55
N LEU A 23 5.89 -16.57 -23.18
CA LEU A 23 5.98 -15.18 -22.71
C LEU A 23 4.66 -14.44 -22.83
N ASN A 24 3.94 -14.60 -23.93
CA ASN A 24 2.63 -13.97 -24.12
C ASN A 24 1.64 -14.45 -23.07
N ASP A 25 1.60 -15.74 -22.79
CA ASP A 25 0.76 -16.33 -21.75
C ASP A 25 1.18 -15.85 -20.36
N GLY A 26 2.48 -15.76 -20.10
CA GLY A 26 3.02 -15.22 -18.87
C GLY A 26 2.67 -13.76 -18.65
N VAL A 27 2.73 -12.93 -19.69
CA VAL A 27 2.31 -11.52 -19.63
C VAL A 27 0.82 -11.39 -19.35
N ALA A 28 -0.01 -12.20 -19.98
CA ALA A 28 -1.46 -12.22 -19.70
C ALA A 28 -1.76 -12.62 -18.25
N GLN A 29 -1.08 -13.67 -17.74
CA GLN A 29 -1.19 -14.08 -16.34
C GLN A 29 -0.69 -12.99 -15.40
N HIS A 30 0.44 -12.35 -15.69
CA HIS A 30 0.98 -11.24 -14.91
C HIS A 30 -0.01 -10.07 -14.83
N ALA A 31 -0.61 -9.68 -15.95
CA ALA A 31 -1.62 -8.61 -15.96
C ALA A 31 -2.86 -8.96 -15.12
N GLY A 32 -3.35 -10.19 -15.22
CA GLY A 32 -4.47 -10.69 -14.41
C GLY A 32 -4.12 -10.69 -12.92
N GLN A 33 -2.93 -11.18 -12.58
CA GLN A 33 -2.43 -11.25 -11.21
C GLN A 33 -2.25 -9.86 -10.61
N PHE A 34 -1.67 -8.93 -11.37
CA PHE A 34 -1.53 -7.53 -10.96
C PHE A 34 -2.89 -6.88 -10.71
N SER A 35 -3.88 -7.11 -11.57
CA SER A 35 -5.25 -6.62 -11.36
C SER A 35 -5.85 -7.13 -10.05
N ASN A 36 -5.61 -8.39 -9.68
CA ASN A 36 -6.06 -8.94 -8.40
C ASN A 36 -5.38 -8.25 -7.21
N ILE A 37 -4.07 -8.02 -7.28
CA ILE A 37 -3.32 -7.29 -6.26
C ILE A 37 -3.89 -5.89 -6.07
N VAL A 38 -4.19 -5.18 -7.15
CA VAL A 38 -4.80 -3.83 -7.10
C VAL A 38 -6.15 -3.89 -6.40
N LYS A 39 -7.04 -4.83 -6.78
CA LYS A 39 -8.34 -5.01 -6.12
C LYS A 39 -8.21 -5.27 -4.62
N ILE A 40 -7.29 -6.13 -4.23
CA ILE A 40 -7.05 -6.44 -2.82
C ILE A 40 -6.53 -5.22 -2.06
N ASN A 41 -5.61 -4.45 -2.65
CA ASN A 41 -5.13 -3.20 -2.05
C ASN A 41 -6.24 -2.16 -1.91
N THR A 42 -7.15 -2.06 -2.88
CA THR A 42 -8.34 -1.20 -2.78
C THR A 42 -9.22 -1.60 -1.59
N LEU A 43 -9.44 -2.89 -1.38
CA LEU A 43 -10.19 -3.38 -0.21
C LEU A 43 -9.47 -3.10 1.12
N LEU A 44 -8.15 -3.22 1.14
CA LEU A 44 -7.34 -2.90 2.32
C LEU A 44 -7.41 -1.41 2.68
N GLY A 45 -7.57 -0.55 1.69
CA GLY A 45 -7.56 0.90 1.79
C GLY A 45 -6.19 1.49 1.46
N PHE A 46 -6.14 2.42 0.52
CA PHE A 46 -4.93 3.17 0.18
C PHE A 46 -4.63 4.25 1.23
N GLU A 47 -5.64 4.73 1.93
CA GLU A 47 -5.52 5.71 2.99
C GLU A 47 -5.50 5.04 4.36
N ALA A 48 -4.83 5.67 5.32
CA ALA A 48 -4.69 5.16 6.68
C ALA A 48 -6.03 4.99 7.42
N GLU A 49 -7.09 5.63 6.93
CA GLU A 49 -8.43 5.63 7.51
C GLU A 49 -9.48 4.96 6.62
N GLY A 50 -9.07 4.51 5.42
CA GLY A 50 -9.94 3.86 4.44
C GLY A 50 -9.91 2.33 4.52
N GLY A 51 -10.92 1.70 3.92
CA GLY A 51 -11.00 0.25 3.74
C GLY A 51 -10.95 -0.56 5.04
N LEU A 52 -10.48 -1.79 4.91
CA LEU A 52 -10.38 -2.71 6.06
C LEU A 52 -9.37 -2.23 7.12
N ALA A 53 -8.31 -1.54 6.70
CA ALA A 53 -7.32 -0.99 7.63
C ALA A 53 -7.92 0.12 8.50
N GLY A 54 -8.71 1.02 7.89
CA GLY A 54 -9.43 2.06 8.61
C GLY A 54 -10.47 1.49 9.59
N ASN A 55 -11.23 0.48 9.16
CA ASN A 55 -12.23 -0.17 10.02
C ASN A 55 -11.58 -0.79 11.27
N ALA A 56 -10.50 -1.56 11.09
CA ALA A 56 -9.77 -2.16 12.21
C ALA A 56 -9.18 -1.11 13.15
N LYS A 57 -8.61 -0.03 12.61
CA LYS A 57 -8.10 1.10 13.39
C LYS A 57 -9.21 1.78 14.19
N ALA A 58 -10.35 2.05 13.56
CA ALA A 58 -11.48 2.72 14.19
C ALA A 58 -12.09 1.87 15.31
N SER A 59 -12.33 0.58 15.08
CA SER A 59 -12.89 -0.32 16.08
C SER A 59 -11.94 -0.51 17.27
N PHE A 60 -10.62 -0.61 17.06
CA PHE A 60 -9.65 -0.64 18.15
C PHE A 60 -9.65 0.66 18.96
N ALA A 61 -9.64 1.81 18.28
CA ALA A 61 -9.66 3.12 18.92
C ALA A 61 -10.93 3.31 19.77
N ALA A 62 -12.09 2.89 19.26
CA ALA A 62 -13.36 2.93 19.99
C ALA A 62 -13.33 2.04 21.23
N LEU A 63 -12.85 0.79 21.11
CA LEU A 63 -12.68 -0.14 22.23
C LEU A 63 -11.74 0.45 23.29
N LYS A 64 -10.56 0.93 22.86
CA LYS A 64 -9.59 1.54 23.76
C LYS A 64 -10.18 2.74 24.49
N LYS A 65 -10.81 3.68 23.76
CA LYS A 65 -11.44 4.87 24.34
C LYS A 65 -12.47 4.49 25.41
N ARG A 66 -13.31 3.46 25.13
CA ARG A 66 -14.30 2.99 26.10
C ARG A 66 -13.65 2.41 27.35
N LEU A 67 -12.61 1.59 27.21
CA LEU A 67 -11.88 1.02 28.34
C LEU A 67 -11.13 2.09 29.15
N ASP A 68 -10.57 3.10 28.49
CA ASP A 68 -9.93 4.24 29.18
C ASP A 68 -10.94 5.05 30.00
N GLN A 69 -12.18 5.23 29.51
CA GLN A 69 -13.26 5.88 30.26
C GLN A 69 -13.68 5.09 31.50
N LEU A 70 -13.60 3.76 31.44
CA LEU A 70 -13.90 2.86 32.55
C LEU A 70 -12.70 2.64 33.48
N GLY A 71 -11.54 3.20 33.12
CA GLY A 71 -10.26 3.02 33.81
C GLY A 71 -10.29 3.21 35.32
N PRO A 72 -11.02 4.21 35.90
CA PRO A 72 -11.15 4.35 37.36
C PRO A 72 -11.84 3.18 38.05
N GLN A 73 -12.71 2.46 37.33
CA GLN A 73 -13.41 1.27 37.80
C GLN A 73 -12.65 -0.02 37.51
N LEU A 74 -11.75 0.00 36.53
CA LEU A 74 -10.91 -1.11 36.12
C LEU A 74 -9.60 -1.10 36.92
N LYS A 75 -9.57 -1.79 38.06
CA LYS A 75 -8.33 -2.04 38.82
C LYS A 75 -7.40 -3.07 38.15
N ASP A 76 -7.77 -3.58 36.98
CA ASP A 76 -7.18 -4.73 36.30
C ASP A 76 -6.03 -4.33 35.35
N SER A 77 -4.82 -4.69 35.76
CA SER A 77 -3.61 -4.64 34.91
C SER A 77 -3.78 -5.49 33.65
N ASP A 78 -4.51 -6.60 33.72
CA ASP A 78 -4.65 -7.62 32.69
C ASP A 78 -5.38 -7.11 31.43
N ILE A 79 -6.37 -6.24 31.62
CA ILE A 79 -7.09 -5.61 30.48
C ILE A 79 -6.13 -4.68 29.71
N ARG A 80 -5.29 -3.93 30.41
CA ARG A 80 -4.31 -3.04 29.80
C ARG A 80 -3.22 -3.80 29.06
N VAL A 81 -2.73 -4.89 29.67
CA VAL A 81 -1.78 -5.83 29.07
C VAL A 81 -2.40 -6.47 27.83
N GLY A 82 -3.66 -6.94 27.91
CA GLY A 82 -4.36 -7.53 26.77
C GLY A 82 -4.54 -6.59 25.60
N LEU A 83 -4.87 -5.30 25.83
CA LEU A 83 -4.90 -4.28 24.76
C LEU A 83 -3.53 -4.07 24.12
N GLY A 84 -2.47 -4.04 24.92
CA GLY A 84 -1.09 -3.92 24.45
C GLY A 84 -0.68 -5.10 23.58
N SER A 85 -1.05 -6.33 24.01
CA SER A 85 -0.80 -7.56 23.24
C SER A 85 -1.51 -7.53 21.89
N ILE A 86 -2.79 -7.22 21.85
CA ILE A 86 -3.56 -7.08 20.61
C ILE A 86 -2.86 -6.07 19.69
N LYS A 87 -2.50 -4.89 20.20
CA LYS A 87 -1.85 -3.84 19.38
C LYS A 87 -0.49 -4.29 18.83
N SER A 88 0.29 -5.00 19.63
CA SER A 88 1.57 -5.58 19.19
C SER A 88 1.36 -6.58 18.05
N THR A 89 0.39 -7.49 18.20
CA THR A 89 0.10 -8.51 17.19
C THR A 89 -0.52 -7.91 15.91
N GLU A 90 -1.31 -6.83 16.03
CA GLU A 90 -1.75 -6.04 14.87
C GLU A 90 -0.58 -5.47 14.06
N LEU A 91 0.43 -4.94 14.73
CA LEU A 91 1.64 -4.43 14.06
C LEU A 91 2.40 -5.55 13.36
N GLN A 92 2.50 -6.73 13.99
CA GLN A 92 3.14 -7.89 13.39
C GLN A 92 2.41 -8.35 12.12
N ILE A 93 1.06 -8.42 12.12
CA ILE A 93 0.30 -8.81 10.93
C ILE A 93 0.36 -7.75 9.84
N ALA A 94 0.63 -6.50 10.20
CA ALA A 94 0.87 -5.44 9.22
C ALA A 94 2.22 -5.60 8.50
N GLN A 95 3.24 -6.07 9.20
CA GLN A 95 4.61 -6.23 8.69
C GLN A 95 4.83 -7.59 8.03
N ASN A 96 4.30 -8.65 8.62
CA ASN A 96 4.49 -10.04 8.16
C ASN A 96 3.19 -10.83 8.31
N PRO A 97 2.25 -10.71 7.37
CA PRO A 97 0.93 -11.34 7.46
C PRO A 97 1.05 -12.87 7.29
N THR A 98 0.87 -13.60 8.38
CA THR A 98 0.87 -15.07 8.41
C THR A 98 -0.33 -15.61 9.17
N ASP A 99 -0.75 -16.82 8.84
CA ASP A 99 -1.83 -17.52 9.56
C ASP A 99 -1.49 -17.70 11.05
N LYS A 100 -0.21 -17.90 11.38
CA LYS A 100 0.26 -18.00 12.76
C LYS A 100 0.02 -16.71 13.57
N ILE A 101 0.34 -15.56 12.98
CA ILE A 101 0.12 -14.26 13.63
C ILE A 101 -1.38 -13.98 13.72
N LEU A 102 -2.16 -14.36 12.71
CA LEU A 102 -3.62 -14.24 12.76
C LEU A 102 -4.25 -15.12 13.84
N GLN A 103 -3.71 -16.31 14.11
CA GLN A 103 -4.12 -17.15 15.23
C GLN A 103 -3.72 -16.51 16.56
N GLN A 104 -2.52 -15.95 16.67
CA GLN A 104 -2.07 -15.27 17.90
C GLN A 104 -3.01 -14.13 18.28
N ILE A 105 -3.43 -13.29 17.33
CA ILE A 105 -4.36 -12.20 17.65
C ILE A 105 -5.72 -12.72 18.13
N GLN A 106 -6.19 -13.88 17.64
CA GLN A 106 -7.42 -14.51 18.15
C GLN A 106 -7.27 -14.98 19.61
N ILE A 107 -6.06 -15.48 19.96
CA ILE A 107 -5.72 -15.87 21.33
C ILE A 107 -5.69 -14.62 22.22
N ASP A 108 -5.01 -13.55 21.80
CA ASP A 108 -4.91 -12.30 22.55
C ASP A 108 -6.30 -11.69 22.82
N ILE A 109 -7.16 -11.68 21.80
CA ILE A 109 -8.57 -11.25 21.93
C ILE A 109 -9.34 -12.16 22.91
N GLY A 110 -9.11 -13.46 22.84
CA GLY A 110 -9.71 -14.43 23.76
C GLY A 110 -9.29 -14.22 25.22
N LEU A 111 -8.03 -13.88 25.45
CA LEU A 111 -7.51 -13.55 26.78
C LEU A 111 -8.13 -12.24 27.29
N LEU A 112 -8.17 -11.20 26.47
CA LEU A 112 -8.81 -9.94 26.84
C LEU A 112 -10.31 -10.12 27.14
N ASN A 113 -11.01 -10.96 26.35
CA ASN A 113 -12.41 -11.32 26.61
C ASN A 113 -12.57 -11.91 28.03
N LYS A 114 -11.72 -12.89 28.41
CA LYS A 114 -11.76 -13.50 29.75
C LYS A 114 -11.51 -12.47 30.84
N SER A 115 -10.54 -11.56 30.66
CA SER A 115 -10.26 -10.50 31.62
C SER A 115 -11.43 -9.54 31.79
N ILE A 116 -12.12 -9.17 30.70
CA ILE A 116 -13.32 -8.33 30.75
C ILE A 116 -14.46 -9.03 31.49
N VAL A 117 -14.69 -10.31 31.22
CA VAL A 117 -15.73 -11.11 31.93
C VAL A 117 -15.45 -11.21 33.44
N ALA A 118 -14.20 -11.41 33.81
CA ALA A 118 -13.74 -11.51 35.20
C ALA A 118 -13.67 -10.16 35.93
N SER A 119 -13.73 -9.03 35.21
CA SER A 119 -13.59 -7.69 35.78
C SER A 119 -14.74 -7.29 36.72
N SER A 120 -14.53 -6.23 37.49
CA SER A 120 -15.51 -5.63 38.37
C SER A 120 -16.57 -4.75 37.69
N LEU A 121 -16.57 -4.70 36.34
CA LEU A 121 -17.57 -3.94 35.60
C LEU A 121 -18.98 -4.48 35.79
N SER A 122 -19.99 -3.61 35.68
CA SER A 122 -21.39 -3.99 35.62
C SER A 122 -21.70 -4.86 34.41
N ASP A 123 -22.73 -5.69 34.46
CA ASP A 123 -23.13 -6.56 33.36
C ASP A 123 -23.44 -5.76 32.07
N ALA A 124 -24.03 -4.56 32.20
CA ALA A 124 -24.30 -3.68 31.07
C ALA A 124 -23.01 -3.16 30.41
N GLU A 125 -22.03 -2.81 31.22
CA GLU A 125 -20.69 -2.36 30.71
C GLU A 125 -19.93 -3.51 30.07
N LYS A 126 -19.89 -4.69 30.72
CA LYS A 126 -19.32 -5.92 30.14
C LYS A 126 -19.94 -6.21 28.78
N LYS A 127 -21.26 -6.22 28.68
CA LYS A 127 -21.98 -6.46 27.42
C LYS A 127 -21.54 -5.47 26.33
N THR A 128 -21.44 -4.19 26.67
CA THR A 128 -21.03 -3.14 25.73
C THR A 128 -19.59 -3.33 25.27
N VAL A 129 -18.65 -3.53 26.19
CA VAL A 129 -17.22 -3.70 25.88
C VAL A 129 -16.97 -4.98 25.08
N LEU A 130 -17.66 -6.09 25.46
CA LEU A 130 -17.55 -7.35 24.72
C LEU A 130 -18.11 -7.24 23.29
N ALA A 131 -19.17 -6.48 23.07
CA ALA A 131 -19.69 -6.21 21.74
C ALA A 131 -18.66 -5.42 20.89
N MET A 132 -18.01 -4.41 21.47
CA MET A 132 -16.93 -3.65 20.80
C MET A 132 -15.72 -4.53 20.51
N LEU A 133 -15.33 -5.40 21.45
CA LEU A 133 -14.24 -6.36 21.23
C LEU A 133 -14.57 -7.35 20.11
N GLN A 134 -15.82 -7.81 20.02
CA GLN A 134 -16.27 -8.69 18.95
C GLN A 134 -16.28 -7.98 17.58
N SER A 135 -16.68 -6.70 17.55
CA SER A 135 -16.57 -5.88 16.31
C SER A 135 -15.12 -5.78 15.87
N HIS A 136 -14.23 -5.41 16.78
CA HIS A 136 -12.80 -5.33 16.48
C HIS A 136 -12.21 -6.68 16.03
N ARG A 137 -12.63 -7.77 16.67
CA ARG A 137 -12.25 -9.13 16.27
C ARG A 137 -12.63 -9.43 14.81
N SER A 138 -13.83 -9.03 14.41
CA SER A 138 -14.29 -9.21 13.03
C SER A 138 -13.41 -8.42 12.05
N ASP A 139 -13.19 -7.13 12.33
CA ASP A 139 -12.46 -6.21 11.47
C ASP A 139 -10.99 -6.64 11.31
N ILE A 140 -10.31 -6.97 12.41
CA ILE A 140 -8.91 -7.40 12.36
C ILE A 140 -8.74 -8.78 11.71
N THR A 141 -9.72 -9.68 11.86
CA THR A 141 -9.71 -10.98 11.19
C THR A 141 -9.82 -10.81 9.68
N GLN A 142 -10.74 -9.97 9.24
CA GLN A 142 -10.93 -9.69 7.82
C GLN A 142 -9.69 -8.99 7.23
N LEU A 143 -9.16 -7.98 7.91
CA LEU A 143 -7.92 -7.31 7.54
C LEU A 143 -6.75 -8.31 7.42
N GLY A 144 -6.54 -9.13 8.44
CA GLY A 144 -5.46 -10.12 8.48
C GLY A 144 -5.56 -11.14 7.35
N ARG A 145 -6.73 -11.71 7.11
CA ARG A 145 -6.96 -12.65 5.99
C ARG A 145 -6.67 -11.98 4.65
N THR A 146 -7.14 -10.77 4.45
CA THR A 146 -6.93 -10.04 3.19
C THR A 146 -5.45 -9.71 2.98
N ARG A 147 -4.70 -9.37 4.03
CA ARG A 147 -3.24 -9.17 3.96
C ARG A 147 -2.48 -10.45 3.65
N ILE A 148 -2.88 -11.58 4.24
CA ILE A 148 -2.31 -12.90 3.92
C ILE A 148 -2.57 -13.25 2.46
N THR A 149 -3.78 -12.99 1.97
CA THR A 149 -4.12 -13.19 0.56
C THR A 149 -3.26 -12.30 -0.33
N LEU A 150 -3.10 -11.02 -0.01
CA LEU A 150 -2.23 -10.11 -0.75
C LEU A 150 -0.79 -10.64 -0.82
N ALA A 151 -0.24 -11.09 0.30
CA ALA A 151 1.12 -11.64 0.34
C ALA A 151 1.26 -12.87 -0.59
N LYS A 152 0.26 -13.76 -0.61
CA LYS A 152 0.22 -14.93 -1.51
C LYS A 152 0.14 -14.50 -2.99
N GLU A 153 -0.69 -13.49 -3.30
CA GLU A 153 -0.82 -12.99 -4.68
C GLU A 153 0.47 -12.30 -5.15
N ILE A 154 1.18 -11.59 -4.28
CA ILE A 154 2.50 -11.01 -4.59
C ILE A 154 3.53 -12.12 -4.86
N THR A 155 3.54 -13.18 -4.05
CA THR A 155 4.41 -14.35 -4.28
C THR A 155 4.14 -14.99 -5.63
N ARG A 156 2.87 -15.20 -5.99
CA ARG A 156 2.48 -15.73 -7.30
C ARG A 156 2.95 -14.85 -8.45
N LEU A 157 2.87 -13.53 -8.29
CA LEU A 157 3.40 -12.62 -9.29
C LEU A 157 4.91 -12.81 -9.51
N GLY A 158 5.66 -13.03 -8.41
CA GLY A 158 7.08 -13.38 -8.47
C GLY A 158 7.34 -14.72 -9.17
N GLU A 159 6.51 -15.73 -8.92
CA GLU A 159 6.60 -17.04 -9.58
C GLU A 159 6.36 -16.93 -11.10
N ILE A 160 5.38 -16.14 -11.54
CA ILE A 160 5.12 -15.86 -12.97
C ILE A 160 6.36 -15.24 -13.62
N ASN A 161 6.99 -14.25 -12.97
CA ASN A 161 8.21 -13.63 -13.45
C ASN A 161 9.36 -14.64 -13.58
N THR A 162 9.53 -15.49 -12.57
CA THR A 162 10.54 -16.56 -12.57
C THR A 162 10.29 -17.58 -13.69
N TYR A 163 9.03 -17.89 -13.95
CA TYR A 163 8.64 -18.79 -15.04
C TYR A 163 8.95 -18.20 -16.42
N MET A 164 8.76 -16.90 -16.62
CA MET A 164 9.03 -16.23 -17.89
C MET A 164 10.52 -16.01 -18.16
N ALA A 165 11.33 -15.85 -17.11
CA ALA A 165 12.74 -15.44 -17.22
C ALA A 165 13.56 -16.34 -18.18
N PRO A 166 13.52 -17.68 -18.11
CA PRO A 166 14.30 -18.52 -19.03
C PRO A 166 13.91 -18.35 -20.51
N SER A 167 12.60 -18.18 -20.77
CA SER A 167 12.10 -17.96 -22.13
C SER A 167 12.53 -16.62 -22.68
N LEU A 168 12.53 -15.60 -21.82
CA LEU A 168 13.00 -14.26 -22.16
C LEU A 168 14.51 -14.26 -22.49
N ASP A 169 15.34 -14.87 -21.62
CA ASP A 169 16.79 -15.00 -21.83
C ASP A 169 17.11 -15.73 -23.11
N THR A 170 16.40 -16.82 -23.40
CA THR A 170 16.60 -17.60 -24.62
C THR A 170 16.19 -16.80 -25.85
N LEU A 171 15.08 -16.07 -25.82
CA LEU A 171 14.67 -15.22 -26.95
C LEU A 171 15.65 -14.05 -27.18
N ILE A 172 16.18 -13.47 -26.11
CA ILE A 172 17.22 -12.41 -26.21
C ILE A 172 18.47 -13.01 -26.87
N ASN A 173 18.93 -14.18 -26.44
CA ASN A 173 20.09 -14.87 -27.00
C ASN A 173 19.86 -15.29 -28.46
N TYR A 174 18.65 -15.81 -28.77
CA TYR A 174 18.28 -16.15 -30.15
C TYR A 174 18.28 -14.91 -31.04
N SER A 175 17.69 -13.82 -30.61
CA SER A 175 17.69 -12.55 -31.33
C SER A 175 19.10 -12.00 -31.51
N GLY A 176 19.96 -12.13 -30.49
CA GLY A 176 21.39 -11.77 -30.57
C GLY A 176 22.15 -12.63 -31.60
N ASN A 177 21.97 -13.93 -31.56
CA ASN A 177 22.61 -14.86 -32.50
C ASN A 177 22.10 -14.69 -33.93
N PHE A 178 20.79 -14.49 -34.12
CA PHE A 178 20.21 -14.19 -35.42
C PHE A 178 20.73 -12.90 -35.99
N SER A 179 20.92 -11.87 -35.16
CA SER A 179 21.52 -10.61 -35.58
C SER A 179 22.99 -10.75 -36.00
N LEU A 180 23.71 -11.70 -35.38
CA LEU A 180 25.10 -12.02 -35.77
C LEU A 180 25.19 -12.75 -37.12
N LEU A 181 24.30 -13.71 -37.36
CA LEU A 181 24.20 -14.45 -38.63
C LEU A 181 23.73 -13.54 -39.76
N ALA A 182 22.73 -12.69 -39.52
CA ALA A 182 22.27 -11.71 -40.50
C ALA A 182 23.33 -10.64 -40.84
N ARG A 183 24.31 -10.40 -39.95
CA ARG A 183 25.45 -9.53 -40.19
C ARG A 183 26.43 -10.14 -41.22
N GLN A 184 26.49 -11.45 -41.38
CA GLN A 184 27.36 -12.10 -42.37
C GLN A 184 26.80 -12.01 -43.79
N GLU A 185 25.47 -11.92 -43.96
CA GLU A 185 24.85 -11.97 -45.29
C GLU A 185 24.49 -10.63 -45.92
N SER A 186 24.43 -9.52 -45.17
CA SER A 186 24.05 -8.26 -45.81
C SER A 186 24.56 -7.02 -45.09
N LYS A 187 25.54 -6.37 -45.69
CA LYS A 187 26.04 -5.04 -45.30
C LYS A 187 25.00 -3.91 -45.45
N VAL A 188 23.96 -4.12 -46.22
CA VAL A 188 22.93 -3.10 -46.48
C VAL A 188 21.82 -3.08 -45.41
N THR A 189 21.58 -4.22 -44.80
CA THR A 189 20.53 -4.33 -43.76
C THR A 189 21.07 -3.96 -42.34
N GLN A 190 22.40 -3.91 -42.20
CA GLN A 190 23.05 -3.65 -40.90
C GLN A 190 22.73 -2.28 -40.29
N GLU A 191 22.66 -1.24 -41.11
CA GLU A 191 22.37 0.10 -40.58
C GLU A 191 20.92 0.24 -40.13
N PHE A 192 19.99 -0.37 -40.84
CA PHE A 192 18.56 -0.32 -40.50
C PHE A 192 18.25 -1.11 -39.23
N VAL A 193 18.78 -2.34 -39.10
CA VAL A 193 18.64 -3.16 -37.91
C VAL A 193 19.31 -2.51 -36.69
N ARG A 194 20.48 -1.91 -36.86
CA ARG A 194 21.18 -1.17 -35.81
C ARG A 194 20.41 0.07 -35.37
N GLN A 195 19.79 0.79 -36.31
CA GLN A 195 18.95 1.94 -36.01
C GLN A 195 17.68 1.53 -35.26
N ILE A 196 17.03 0.40 -35.63
CA ILE A 196 15.85 -0.12 -34.92
C ILE A 196 16.24 -0.61 -33.51
N LEU A 197 17.35 -1.36 -33.36
CA LEU A 197 17.80 -1.84 -32.04
C LEU A 197 18.29 -0.69 -31.16
N ALA A 198 19.04 0.24 -31.70
CA ALA A 198 19.51 1.43 -30.99
C ALA A 198 18.34 2.41 -30.70
N GLY A 199 17.46 2.60 -31.68
CA GLY A 199 16.26 3.43 -31.50
C GLY A 199 15.24 2.81 -30.54
N GLY A 200 15.04 1.51 -30.64
CA GLY A 200 14.13 0.77 -29.74
C GLY A 200 14.62 0.74 -28.28
N SER A 201 15.89 0.42 -28.07
CA SER A 201 16.49 0.46 -26.71
C SER A 201 16.60 1.88 -26.18
N GLY A 202 16.97 2.85 -27.04
CA GLY A 202 16.95 4.27 -26.71
C GLY A 202 15.54 4.78 -26.39
N GLY A 203 14.54 4.36 -27.15
CA GLY A 203 13.14 4.69 -26.93
C GLY A 203 12.61 4.16 -25.59
N ILE A 204 12.93 2.91 -25.25
CA ILE A 204 12.55 2.32 -23.95
C ILE A 204 13.24 3.06 -22.80
N LEU A 205 14.54 3.37 -22.94
CA LEU A 205 15.27 4.12 -21.92
C LEU A 205 14.69 5.53 -21.73
N LEU A 206 14.39 6.22 -22.84
CA LEU A 206 13.75 7.54 -22.79
C LEU A 206 12.35 7.48 -22.17
N LEU A 207 11.56 6.45 -22.47
CA LEU A 207 10.26 6.24 -21.83
C LEU A 207 10.42 5.99 -20.33
N LEU A 208 11.38 5.16 -19.91
CA LEU A 208 11.64 4.92 -18.49
C LEU A 208 12.07 6.19 -17.76
N ILE A 209 12.98 6.99 -18.38
CA ILE A 209 13.40 8.28 -17.84
C ILE A 209 12.21 9.25 -17.82
N PHE A 210 11.43 9.33 -18.89
CA PHE A 210 10.26 10.19 -18.99
C PHE A 210 9.21 9.83 -17.92
N PHE A 211 8.87 8.55 -17.78
CA PHE A 211 7.98 8.09 -16.71
C PHE A 211 8.55 8.32 -15.31
N GLY A 212 9.88 8.08 -15.14
CA GLY A 212 10.56 8.38 -13.89
C GLY A 212 10.51 9.86 -13.52
N LEU A 213 10.70 10.75 -14.49
CA LEU A 213 10.60 12.20 -14.29
C LEU A 213 9.15 12.64 -13.99
N ILE A 214 8.16 12.04 -14.66
CA ILE A 214 6.73 12.29 -14.36
C ILE A 214 6.41 11.83 -12.94
N LEU A 215 6.78 10.61 -12.54
CA LEU A 215 6.55 10.10 -11.20
C LEU A 215 7.26 10.94 -10.14
N MET A 216 8.49 11.35 -10.41
CA MET A 216 9.25 12.23 -9.52
C MET A 216 8.60 13.62 -9.38
N GLY A 217 8.07 14.16 -10.47
CA GLY A 217 7.38 15.45 -10.52
C GLY A 217 5.97 15.39 -9.92
N SER A 218 5.23 14.34 -10.26
CA SER A 218 3.80 14.21 -9.91
C SER A 218 3.56 13.62 -8.51
N ILE A 219 4.45 12.80 -7.99
CA ILE A 219 4.24 12.13 -6.70
C ILE A 219 5.28 12.55 -5.67
N SER A 220 6.58 12.38 -5.97
CA SER A 220 7.62 12.53 -4.95
C SER A 220 7.79 13.96 -4.48
N LYS A 221 7.79 14.94 -5.39
CA LYS A 221 7.93 16.36 -5.03
C LYS A 221 6.72 16.91 -4.27
N PRO A 222 5.47 16.71 -4.74
CA PRO A 222 4.29 17.14 -4.00
C PRO A 222 4.21 16.52 -2.61
N THR A 223 4.37 15.19 -2.50
CA THR A 223 4.29 14.47 -1.24
C THR A 223 5.32 14.98 -0.22
N ARG A 224 6.55 15.20 -0.66
CA ARG A 224 7.59 15.75 0.21
C ARG A 224 7.27 17.16 0.68
N ARG A 225 6.82 18.04 -0.22
CA ARG A 225 6.43 19.42 0.13
C ARG A 225 5.26 19.45 1.09
N ILE A 226 4.25 18.64 0.86
CA ILE A 226 3.09 18.52 1.74
C ILE A 226 3.51 18.03 3.13
N SER A 227 4.40 17.02 3.19
CA SER A 227 4.93 16.52 4.47
C SER A 227 5.74 17.58 5.24
N GLU A 228 6.54 18.38 4.55
CA GLU A 228 7.28 19.49 5.14
C GLU A 228 6.30 20.53 5.75
N ILE A 229 5.24 20.89 5.03
CA ILE A 229 4.22 21.85 5.52
C ILE A 229 3.38 21.23 6.66
N ALA A 230 3.03 19.95 6.58
CA ALA A 230 2.35 19.28 7.67
C ALA A 230 3.17 19.31 8.96
N LEU A 231 4.49 19.15 8.86
CA LEU A 231 5.40 19.27 10.00
C LEU A 231 5.51 20.69 10.54
N GLU A 232 5.53 21.69 9.65
CA GLU A 232 5.50 23.12 10.02
C GLU A 232 4.22 23.47 10.79
N LEU A 233 3.06 23.03 10.28
CA LEU A 233 1.78 23.20 10.96
C LEU A 233 1.76 22.50 12.33
N ALA A 234 2.27 21.27 12.42
CA ALA A 234 2.38 20.54 13.69
C ALA A 234 3.29 21.25 14.72
N ARG A 235 4.27 22.03 14.25
CA ARG A 235 5.12 22.88 15.10
C ARG A 235 4.48 24.24 15.46
N GLY A 236 3.24 24.48 15.01
CA GLY A 236 2.50 25.71 15.30
C GLY A 236 2.69 26.83 14.28
N ASN A 237 3.41 26.61 13.19
CA ASN A 237 3.55 27.62 12.13
C ASN A 237 2.32 27.60 11.20
N VAL A 238 1.24 28.24 11.65
CA VAL A 238 -0.03 28.34 10.89
C VAL A 238 0.03 29.31 9.71
N SER A 239 1.12 30.08 9.58
CA SER A 239 1.32 31.03 8.48
C SER A 239 1.96 30.41 7.25
N ALA A 240 2.43 29.16 7.33
CA ALA A 240 3.06 28.46 6.21
C ALA A 240 2.08 28.35 5.02
N PRO A 241 2.48 28.74 3.80
CA PRO A 241 1.62 28.61 2.63
C PRO A 241 1.48 27.13 2.27
N ILE A 242 0.25 26.66 2.11
CA ILE A 242 -0.05 25.29 1.72
C ILE A 242 0.03 25.21 0.19
N PRO A 243 1.00 24.48 -0.38
CA PRO A 243 1.13 24.33 -1.81
C PRO A 243 0.05 23.36 -2.34
N TYR A 244 -0.17 23.38 -3.64
CA TYR A 244 -1.09 22.47 -4.37
C TYR A 244 -2.58 22.61 -4.01
N LEU A 245 -2.99 23.63 -3.26
CA LEU A 245 -4.39 23.97 -3.06
C LEU A 245 -5.02 24.29 -4.43
N GLY A 246 -6.00 23.48 -4.84
CA GLY A 246 -6.66 23.64 -6.14
C GLY A 246 -6.18 22.67 -7.23
N ASN A 247 -5.22 21.80 -6.94
CA ASN A 247 -4.95 20.65 -7.80
C ASN A 247 -6.10 19.65 -7.71
N TYR A 248 -6.38 18.95 -8.82
CA TYR A 248 -7.42 17.92 -8.91
C TYR A 248 -6.85 16.50 -8.76
N ASP A 249 -5.70 16.37 -8.09
CA ASP A 249 -5.00 15.12 -7.83
C ASP A 249 -4.92 14.84 -6.30
N GLU A 250 -4.32 13.72 -5.92
CA GLU A 250 -4.16 13.31 -4.53
C GLU A 250 -3.38 14.33 -3.70
N ALA A 251 -2.47 15.07 -4.33
CA ALA A 251 -1.73 16.14 -3.67
C ALA A 251 -2.66 17.32 -3.32
N GLY A 252 -3.63 17.64 -4.19
CA GLY A 252 -4.65 18.64 -3.94
C GLY A 252 -5.61 18.26 -2.83
N GLU A 253 -5.99 16.98 -2.75
CA GLU A 253 -6.84 16.48 -1.65
C GLU A 253 -6.14 16.59 -0.30
N ILE A 254 -4.87 16.17 -0.23
CA ILE A 254 -4.08 16.27 1.00
C ILE A 254 -3.85 17.74 1.37
N ALA A 255 -3.57 18.60 0.40
CA ALA A 255 -3.41 20.04 0.62
C ALA A 255 -4.69 20.68 1.16
N SER A 256 -5.85 20.28 0.65
CA SER A 256 -7.17 20.72 1.12
C SER A 256 -7.45 20.27 2.56
N ALA A 257 -7.11 19.01 2.89
CA ALA A 257 -7.22 18.51 4.25
C ALA A 257 -6.31 19.28 5.24
N LEU A 258 -5.08 19.58 4.81
CA LEU A 258 -4.16 20.42 5.61
C LEU A 258 -4.68 21.85 5.78
N ALA A 259 -5.37 22.41 4.79
CA ALA A 259 -5.98 23.75 4.91
C ALA A 259 -7.10 23.75 5.95
N ILE A 260 -7.94 22.72 5.96
CA ILE A 260 -8.98 22.54 6.98
C ILE A 260 -8.34 22.37 8.37
N PHE A 261 -7.28 21.56 8.46
CA PHE A 261 -6.54 21.37 9.72
C PHE A 261 -5.97 22.69 10.26
N ARG A 262 -5.34 23.48 9.38
CA ARG A 262 -4.84 24.82 9.72
C ARG A 262 -5.95 25.74 10.24
N GLU A 263 -7.11 25.75 9.57
CA GLU A 263 -8.25 26.58 9.99
C GLU A 263 -8.76 26.16 11.37
N ASN A 264 -8.86 24.86 11.62
CA ASN A 264 -9.22 24.34 12.94
C ASN A 264 -8.22 24.72 14.02
N MET A 265 -6.90 24.73 13.70
CA MET A 265 -5.87 25.21 14.63
C MET A 265 -6.02 26.71 14.93
N LEU A 266 -6.28 27.52 13.90
CA LEU A 266 -6.51 28.97 14.06
C LEU A 266 -7.76 29.25 14.90
N GLN A 267 -8.84 28.49 14.69
CA GLN A 267 -10.06 28.60 15.49
C GLN A 267 -9.81 28.22 16.97
N ALA A 268 -9.08 27.11 17.17
CA ALA A 268 -8.72 26.69 18.53
C ALA A 268 -7.85 27.72 19.26
N ASP A 269 -6.91 28.35 18.55
CA ASP A 269 -6.05 29.41 19.13
C ASP A 269 -6.85 30.69 19.46
N ARG A 270 -7.81 31.06 18.59
CA ARG A 270 -8.74 32.16 18.87
C ARG A 270 -9.60 31.88 20.10
N LEU A 271 -10.23 30.70 20.14
CA LEU A 271 -11.05 30.30 21.30
C LEU A 271 -10.24 30.29 22.60
N ARG A 272 -8.98 29.84 22.54
CA ARG A 272 -8.09 29.84 23.70
C ARG A 272 -7.77 31.27 24.18
N LYS A 273 -7.48 32.17 23.23
CA LYS A 273 -7.24 33.58 23.53
C LYS A 273 -8.47 34.30 24.12
N ASP A 274 -9.64 34.01 23.51
CA ASP A 274 -10.91 34.57 24.00
C ASP A 274 -11.23 34.06 25.42
N LEU A 275 -10.96 32.81 25.69
CA LEU A 275 -11.12 32.21 27.03
C LEU A 275 -10.14 32.86 28.02
N GLU A 276 -8.90 33.08 27.63
CA GLU A 276 -7.90 33.72 28.47
C GLU A 276 -8.27 35.17 28.79
N ILE A 277 -8.79 35.92 27.80
CA ILE A 277 -9.32 37.29 27.99
C ILE A 277 -10.51 37.27 28.93
N ALA A 278 -11.47 36.32 28.73
CA ALA A 278 -12.64 36.20 29.58
C ALA A 278 -12.28 35.82 31.04
N LEU A 279 -11.26 34.97 31.22
CA LEU A 279 -10.74 34.66 32.56
C LEU A 279 -10.09 35.83 33.24
N LYS A 280 -9.26 36.62 32.54
CA LYS A 280 -8.65 37.81 33.05
C LYS A 280 -9.68 38.94 33.42
N GLN A 281 -10.79 39.01 32.68
CA GLN A 281 -11.89 39.95 32.98
C GLN A 281 -12.72 39.53 34.19
N ARG A 282 -12.67 38.27 34.61
CA ARG A 282 -13.34 37.77 35.82
C ARG A 282 -12.51 37.92 37.09
N GLU A 283 -11.20 38.10 36.96
CA GLU A 283 -10.27 38.28 38.07
C GLU A 283 -10.00 39.78 38.40
N SER A 284 -10.51 40.70 37.57
CA SER A 284 -10.48 42.15 37.80
C SER A 284 -11.83 42.65 38.28
#